data_28f60a539bad55475d407740683c2da5
#
_entry.id   28f60a539bad55475d407740683c2da5
#
_cell.length_a   1.000
_cell.length_b   1.000
_cell.length_c   1.000
_cell.angle_alpha   90.00
_cell.angle_beta   90.00
_cell.angle_gamma   90.00
#
_symmetry.space_group_name_H-M   'P 1'
#
loop_
_entity.id
_entity.type
_entity.pdbx_description
1 polymer ?
#
loop_
_entity_poly.entity_id
_entity_poly.type
_entity_poly.pdbx_seq_one_letter_code
_entity_poly.pdbx_strand_id
1 'polypeptide(L)'
;MVWAATGIWHGASWNYLLWGLYFYVLLVAEKLVLGRFLEKLPGWLRHAYVMVLVLISWAIFALEDFSRLGQYLCAMLGLAGLPLFNGLTGYYLRNYLPMLLIAALASTPLVLTQWRRLDSRALRLTALILGLLACTAYVVAGTYNPFLYFRF
;
A
#
# COMPACT_ATOMS: atom_id res chain seq x y z
N MET A 1 -14.21 10.35 13.26
CA MET A 1 -13.81 9.76 14.57
C MET A 1 -13.27 8.34 14.44
N VAL A 2 -13.86 7.46 13.60
CA VAL A 2 -13.42 6.06 13.44
C VAL A 2 -11.92 5.94 13.11
N TRP A 3 -11.40 6.68 12.15
CA TRP A 3 -9.99 6.61 11.74
C TRP A 3 -8.98 7.00 12.82
N ALA A 4 -9.30 8.01 13.65
CA ALA A 4 -8.45 8.36 14.78
C ALA A 4 -8.42 7.24 15.84
N ALA A 5 -9.58 6.63 16.10
CA ALA A 5 -9.67 5.47 16.98
C ALA A 5 -8.92 4.25 16.42
N THR A 6 -8.96 4.04 15.10
CA THR A 6 -8.19 2.98 14.43
C THR A 6 -6.68 3.20 14.60
N GLY A 7 -6.21 4.45 14.49
CA GLY A 7 -4.80 4.77 14.75
C GLY A 7 -4.38 4.39 16.18
N ILE A 8 -5.17 4.74 17.18
CA ILE A 8 -4.91 4.39 18.59
C ILE A 8 -4.94 2.86 18.81
N TRP A 9 -5.82 2.16 18.10
CA TRP A 9 -5.91 0.71 18.17
C TRP A 9 -4.66 -0.01 17.66
N HIS A 10 -3.93 0.58 16.71
CA HIS A 10 -2.69 0.01 16.17
C HIS A 10 -1.50 0.07 17.13
N GLY A 11 -1.55 0.89 18.16
CA GLY A 11 -0.50 0.97 19.19
C GLY A 11 -0.39 2.34 19.83
N ALA A 12 0.42 2.42 20.90
CA ALA A 12 0.63 3.63 21.69
C ALA A 12 1.73 4.55 21.13
N SER A 13 1.95 4.57 19.81
CA SER A 13 2.94 5.43 19.17
C SER A 13 2.27 6.56 18.37
N TRP A 14 2.94 7.71 18.33
CA TRP A 14 2.44 8.93 17.69
C TRP A 14 2.26 8.79 16.17
N ASN A 15 3.05 7.96 15.52
CA ASN A 15 2.92 7.69 14.09
C ASN A 15 1.57 7.05 13.74
N TYR A 16 1.05 6.15 14.56
CA TYR A 16 -0.27 5.52 14.35
C TYR A 16 -1.41 6.52 14.52
N LEU A 17 -1.31 7.40 15.53
CA LEU A 17 -2.28 8.46 15.72
C LEU A 17 -2.26 9.44 14.53
N LEU A 18 -1.05 9.85 14.10
CA LEU A 18 -0.88 10.72 12.93
C LEU A 18 -1.43 10.07 11.66
N TRP A 19 -1.21 8.77 11.46
CA TRP A 19 -1.74 8.01 10.35
C TRP A 19 -3.28 7.99 10.35
N GLY A 20 -3.89 7.75 11.50
CA GLY A 20 -5.36 7.81 11.64
C GLY A 20 -5.93 9.20 11.37
N LEU A 21 -5.27 10.26 11.89
CA LEU A 21 -5.64 11.64 11.63
C LEU A 21 -5.46 12.03 10.16
N TYR A 22 -4.41 11.55 9.51
CA TYR A 22 -4.18 11.76 8.09
C TYR A 22 -5.36 11.28 7.24
N PHE A 23 -5.83 10.06 7.43
CA PHE A 23 -7.01 9.57 6.71
C PHE A 23 -8.29 10.30 7.11
N TYR A 24 -8.44 10.67 8.37
CA TYR A 24 -9.59 11.46 8.81
C TYR A 24 -9.67 12.79 8.06
N VAL A 25 -8.56 13.54 8.02
CA VAL A 25 -8.48 14.82 7.32
C VAL A 25 -8.71 14.67 5.83
N LEU A 26 -8.10 13.67 5.20
CA LEU A 26 -8.30 13.39 3.77
C LEU A 26 -9.76 13.11 3.44
N LEU A 27 -10.41 12.23 4.17
CA LEU A 27 -11.81 11.87 3.91
C LEU A 27 -12.75 13.05 4.13
N VAL A 28 -12.48 13.89 5.15
CA VAL A 28 -13.25 15.12 5.35
C VAL A 28 -13.02 16.10 4.20
N ALA A 29 -11.77 16.30 3.78
CA ALA A 29 -11.43 17.17 2.66
C ALA A 29 -12.05 16.68 1.34
N GLU A 30 -12.00 15.38 1.07
CA GLU A 30 -12.64 14.78 -0.11
C GLU A 30 -14.15 14.98 -0.08
N LYS A 31 -14.77 14.74 1.07
CA LYS A 31 -16.22 14.85 1.19
C LYS A 31 -16.72 16.30 1.06
N LEU A 32 -15.98 17.27 1.61
CA LEU A 32 -16.44 18.66 1.67
C LEU A 32 -16.00 19.50 0.46
N VAL A 33 -14.80 19.26 -0.06
CA VAL A 33 -14.16 20.15 -1.04
C VAL A 33 -13.69 19.40 -2.28
N LEU A 34 -12.84 18.38 -2.11
CA LEU A 34 -12.11 17.75 -3.21
C LEU A 34 -12.97 16.82 -4.07
N GLY A 35 -14.06 16.25 -3.52
CA GLY A 35 -14.88 15.26 -4.23
C GLY A 35 -15.39 15.79 -5.55
N ARG A 36 -15.97 16.99 -5.58
CA ARG A 36 -16.46 17.62 -6.81
C ARG A 36 -15.38 17.87 -7.86
N PHE A 37 -14.15 18.13 -7.41
CA PHE A 37 -13.01 18.33 -8.29
C PHE A 37 -12.48 16.99 -8.81
N LEU A 38 -12.37 16.00 -7.94
CA LEU A 38 -11.92 14.65 -8.29
C LEU A 38 -12.85 13.96 -9.29
N GLU A 39 -14.14 14.18 -9.19
CA GLU A 39 -15.14 13.64 -10.14
C GLU A 39 -14.90 14.12 -11.59
N LYS A 40 -14.34 15.32 -11.77
CA LYS A 40 -14.04 15.90 -13.08
C LYS A 40 -12.72 15.35 -13.68
N LEU A 41 -11.89 14.71 -12.88
CA LEU A 41 -10.60 14.17 -13.33
C LEU A 41 -10.79 12.84 -14.07
N PRO A 42 -9.96 12.56 -15.08
CA PRO A 42 -9.91 11.26 -15.73
C PRO A 42 -9.55 10.16 -14.73
N GLY A 43 -10.06 8.94 -14.97
CA GLY A 43 -9.94 7.83 -14.03
C GLY A 43 -8.49 7.50 -13.63
N TRP A 44 -7.55 7.58 -14.57
CA TRP A 44 -6.14 7.31 -14.28
C TRP A 44 -5.52 8.33 -13.31
N LEU A 45 -5.94 9.61 -13.39
CA LEU A 45 -5.44 10.65 -12.51
C LEU A 45 -5.99 10.51 -11.09
N ARG A 46 -7.27 10.10 -10.96
CA ARG A 46 -7.85 9.74 -9.67
C ARG A 46 -7.11 8.56 -9.03
N HIS A 47 -6.74 7.58 -9.85
CA HIS A 47 -5.98 6.42 -9.37
C HIS A 47 -4.58 6.82 -8.89
N ALA A 48 -3.87 7.64 -9.69
CA ALA A 48 -2.57 8.18 -9.30
C ALA A 48 -2.64 8.99 -7.99
N TYR A 49 -3.65 9.83 -7.83
CA TYR A 49 -3.91 10.57 -6.60
C TYR A 49 -4.02 9.63 -5.39
N VAL A 50 -4.89 8.64 -5.45
CA VAL A 50 -5.06 7.68 -4.36
C VAL A 50 -3.76 6.91 -4.07
N MET A 51 -3.04 6.48 -5.11
CA MET A 51 -1.76 5.76 -4.95
C MET A 51 -0.72 6.60 -4.21
N VAL A 52 -0.58 7.89 -4.56
CA VAL A 52 0.34 8.79 -3.86
C VAL A 52 -0.05 8.94 -2.39
N LEU A 53 -1.33 9.15 -2.10
CA LEU A 53 -1.81 9.28 -0.72
C LEU A 53 -1.56 8.01 0.09
N VAL A 54 -1.79 6.84 -0.50
CA VAL A 54 -1.52 5.55 0.15
C VAL A 54 -0.02 5.37 0.42
N LEU A 55 0.86 5.70 -0.52
CA LEU A 55 2.31 5.62 -0.31
C LEU A 55 2.78 6.53 0.83
N ILE A 56 2.26 7.77 0.90
CA ILE A 56 2.53 8.69 2.01
C ILE A 56 2.03 8.10 3.33
N SER A 57 0.83 7.52 3.34
CA SER A 57 0.24 6.91 4.54
C SER A 57 1.10 5.76 5.08
N TRP A 58 1.67 4.95 4.18
CA TRP A 58 2.56 3.86 4.58
C TRP A 58 3.87 4.37 5.17
N ALA A 59 4.43 5.47 4.65
CA ALA A 59 5.59 6.11 5.25
C ALA A 59 5.31 6.60 6.67
N ILE A 60 4.16 7.27 6.88
CA ILE A 60 3.71 7.72 8.21
C ILE A 60 3.55 6.54 9.17
N PHE A 61 2.96 5.45 8.69
CA PHE A 61 2.73 4.27 9.52
C PHE A 61 4.02 3.56 9.93
N ALA A 62 4.99 3.45 9.01
CA ALA A 62 6.21 2.67 9.20
C ALA A 62 7.30 3.39 10.01
N LEU A 63 7.31 4.73 10.03
CA LEU A 63 8.38 5.54 10.62
C LEU A 63 7.90 6.24 11.89
N GLU A 64 8.46 5.83 13.04
CA GLU A 64 8.15 6.42 14.34
C GLU A 64 8.88 7.76 14.56
N ASP A 65 10.07 7.91 13.98
CA ASP A 65 10.88 9.13 14.07
C ASP A 65 10.44 10.14 13.01
N PHE A 66 9.87 11.25 13.46
CA PHE A 66 9.37 12.32 12.57
C PHE A 66 10.47 13.00 11.76
N SER A 67 11.72 13.05 12.27
CA SER A 67 12.84 13.58 11.50
C SER A 67 13.16 12.68 10.30
N ARG A 68 13.20 11.37 10.53
CA ARG A 68 13.36 10.38 9.46
C ARG A 68 12.17 10.36 8.51
N LEU A 69 10.96 10.52 9.02
CA LEU A 69 9.76 10.62 8.19
C LEU A 69 9.87 11.82 7.23
N GLY A 70 10.27 13.00 7.72
CA GLY A 70 10.46 14.17 6.89
C GLY A 70 11.51 13.96 5.79
N GLN A 71 12.67 13.39 6.14
CA GLN A 71 13.71 13.04 5.18
C GLN A 71 13.23 12.04 4.13
N TYR A 72 12.48 11.02 4.54
CA TYR A 72 11.94 10.01 3.65
C TYR A 72 10.92 10.59 2.68
N LEU A 73 10.01 11.44 3.16
CA LEU A 73 9.03 12.13 2.29
C LEU A 73 9.71 13.08 1.31
N CYS A 74 10.75 13.81 1.75
CA CYS A 74 11.55 14.63 0.84
C CYS A 74 12.25 13.79 -0.24
N ALA A 75 12.78 12.62 0.13
CA ALA A 75 13.37 11.69 -0.83
C ALA A 75 12.35 11.13 -1.82
N MET A 76 11.16 10.76 -1.35
CA MET A 76 10.07 10.29 -2.22
C MET A 76 9.63 11.34 -3.25
N LEU A 77 9.65 12.61 -2.87
CA LEU A 77 9.28 13.74 -3.74
C LEU A 77 10.45 14.25 -4.61
N GLY A 78 11.63 13.60 -4.53
CA GLY A 78 12.82 14.02 -5.27
C GLY A 78 13.48 15.29 -4.74
N LEU A 79 13.11 15.77 -3.56
CA LEU A 79 13.62 17.01 -2.95
C LEU A 79 14.92 16.80 -2.16
N ALA A 80 15.34 15.57 -1.94
CA ALA A 80 16.53 15.24 -1.16
C ALA A 80 17.84 15.30 -1.96
N GLY A 81 17.83 15.69 -3.23
CA GLY A 81 19.01 15.70 -4.09
C GLY A 81 19.63 14.33 -4.38
N LEU A 82 18.91 13.26 -4.06
CA LEU A 82 19.35 11.89 -4.32
C LEU A 82 19.12 11.49 -5.78
N PRO A 83 20.01 10.68 -6.38
CA PRO A 83 19.78 10.20 -7.73
C PRO A 83 18.52 9.33 -7.78
N LEU A 84 17.65 9.58 -8.76
CA LEU A 84 16.43 8.81 -8.95
C LEU A 84 16.70 7.34 -9.27
N PHE A 85 17.86 7.04 -9.80
CA PHE A 85 18.27 5.69 -10.16
C PHE A 85 19.74 5.46 -9.78
N ASN A 86 20.01 4.39 -9.07
CA ASN A 86 21.35 3.91 -8.74
C ASN A 86 21.42 2.39 -8.81
N GLY A 87 22.61 1.80 -8.63
CA GLY A 87 22.78 0.35 -8.68
C GLY A 87 21.90 -0.42 -7.69
N LEU A 88 21.67 0.16 -6.51
CA LEU A 88 20.80 -0.42 -5.48
C LEU A 88 19.33 -0.41 -5.92
N THR A 89 18.88 0.68 -6.55
CA THR A 89 17.54 0.78 -7.13
C THR A 89 17.32 -0.30 -8.20
N GLY A 90 18.32 -0.48 -9.10
CA GLY A 90 18.27 -1.54 -10.11
C GLY A 90 18.20 -2.93 -9.51
N TYR A 91 18.98 -3.20 -8.48
CA TYR A 91 18.95 -4.47 -7.74
C TYR A 91 17.57 -4.75 -7.13
N TYR A 92 17.01 -3.82 -6.39
CA TYR A 92 15.69 -4.01 -5.78
C TYR A 92 14.59 -4.14 -6.84
N LEU A 93 14.61 -3.30 -7.86
CA LEU A 93 13.62 -3.38 -8.94
C LEU A 93 13.64 -4.75 -9.61
N ARG A 94 14.82 -5.28 -9.94
CA ARG A 94 14.96 -6.61 -10.54
C ARG A 94 14.41 -7.72 -9.65
N ASN A 95 14.69 -7.67 -8.35
CA ASN A 95 14.25 -8.69 -7.39
C ASN A 95 12.75 -8.67 -7.13
N TYR A 96 12.16 -7.48 -7.05
CA TYR A 96 10.74 -7.32 -6.76
C TYR A 96 9.86 -7.19 -8.01
N LEU A 97 10.46 -7.07 -9.21
CA LEU A 97 9.71 -6.91 -10.46
C LEU A 97 8.64 -7.98 -10.69
N PRO A 98 8.90 -9.28 -10.49
CA PRO A 98 7.86 -10.30 -10.67
C PRO A 98 6.66 -10.07 -9.73
N MET A 99 6.94 -9.76 -8.46
CA MET A 99 5.90 -9.49 -7.47
C MET A 99 5.11 -8.21 -7.81
N LEU A 100 5.78 -7.15 -8.24
CA LEU A 100 5.16 -5.90 -8.66
C LEU A 100 4.26 -6.09 -9.88
N LEU A 101 4.69 -6.89 -10.87
CA LEU A 101 3.89 -7.22 -12.04
C LEU A 101 2.65 -8.03 -11.66
N ILE A 102 2.79 -9.03 -10.80
CA ILE A 102 1.65 -9.82 -10.29
C ILE A 102 0.68 -8.92 -9.53
N ALA A 103 1.17 -8.06 -8.65
CA ALA A 103 0.35 -7.11 -7.89
C ALA A 103 -0.38 -6.11 -8.82
N ALA A 104 0.32 -5.58 -9.83
CA ALA A 104 -0.25 -4.68 -10.81
C ALA A 104 -1.37 -5.36 -11.62
N LEU A 105 -1.16 -6.59 -12.08
CA LEU A 105 -2.17 -7.38 -12.77
C LEU A 105 -3.37 -7.71 -11.86
N ALA A 106 -3.09 -8.12 -10.62
CA ALA A 106 -4.11 -8.46 -9.64
C ALA A 106 -4.98 -7.26 -9.22
N SER A 107 -4.44 -6.04 -9.27
CA SER A 107 -5.19 -4.80 -8.99
C SER A 107 -6.17 -4.41 -10.12
N THR A 108 -6.08 -5.05 -11.28
CA THR A 108 -6.97 -4.78 -12.40
C THR A 108 -8.25 -5.63 -12.34
N PRO A 109 -9.36 -5.17 -12.94
CA PRO A 109 -10.59 -5.97 -13.04
C PRO A 109 -10.43 -7.21 -13.95
N LEU A 110 -9.32 -7.31 -14.70
CA LEU A 110 -9.06 -8.43 -15.62
C LEU A 110 -9.04 -9.76 -14.89
N VAL A 111 -8.31 -9.85 -13.78
CA VAL A 111 -8.21 -11.09 -12.99
C VAL A 111 -9.57 -11.52 -12.48
N LEU A 112 -10.36 -10.59 -11.93
CA LEU A 112 -11.71 -10.88 -11.45
C LEU A 112 -12.66 -11.31 -12.59
N THR A 113 -12.52 -10.68 -13.76
CA THR A 113 -13.33 -11.02 -14.94
C THR A 113 -13.01 -12.43 -15.43
N GLN A 114 -11.75 -12.78 -15.53
CA GLN A 114 -11.32 -14.12 -15.91
C GLN A 114 -11.73 -15.16 -14.87
N TRP A 115 -11.58 -14.84 -13.58
CA TRP A 115 -12.03 -15.70 -12.49
C TRP A 115 -13.54 -16.03 -12.59
N ARG A 116 -14.36 -15.04 -12.90
CA ARG A 116 -15.81 -15.22 -13.07
C ARG A 116 -16.16 -16.09 -14.29
N ARG A 117 -15.31 -16.09 -15.33
CA ARG A 117 -15.47 -16.91 -16.55
C ARG A 117 -15.03 -18.36 -16.36
N LEU A 118 -14.24 -18.66 -15.33
CA LEU A 118 -13.84 -20.02 -15.01
C LEU A 118 -15.07 -20.82 -14.52
N ASP A 119 -15.60 -21.69 -15.38
CA ASP A 119 -16.81 -22.45 -15.09
C ASP A 119 -16.49 -23.74 -14.31
N SER A 120 -15.27 -24.24 -14.41
CA SER A 120 -14.83 -25.46 -13.74
C SER A 120 -14.57 -25.23 -12.24
N ARG A 121 -15.37 -25.89 -11.40
CA ARG A 121 -15.21 -25.88 -9.94
C ARG A 121 -13.84 -26.45 -9.53
N ALA A 122 -13.36 -27.49 -10.23
CA ALA A 122 -12.07 -28.09 -9.96
C ALA A 122 -10.91 -27.10 -10.20
N LEU A 123 -10.92 -26.35 -11.33
CA LEU A 123 -9.89 -25.33 -11.61
C LEU A 123 -9.90 -24.21 -10.57
N ARG A 124 -11.07 -23.77 -10.12
CA ARG A 124 -11.17 -22.75 -9.06
C ARG A 124 -10.55 -23.25 -7.75
N LEU A 125 -10.90 -24.48 -7.34
CA LEU A 125 -10.35 -25.07 -6.12
C LEU A 125 -8.84 -25.26 -6.22
N THR A 126 -8.33 -25.78 -7.33
CA THR A 126 -6.89 -25.95 -7.55
C THR A 126 -6.17 -24.61 -7.47
N ALA A 127 -6.67 -23.56 -8.13
CA ALA A 127 -6.07 -22.22 -8.09
C ALA A 127 -6.06 -21.63 -6.65
N LEU A 128 -7.13 -21.82 -5.89
CA LEU A 128 -7.19 -21.39 -4.49
C LEU A 128 -6.20 -22.15 -3.59
N ILE A 129 -6.10 -23.46 -3.76
CA ILE A 129 -5.14 -24.29 -3.00
C ILE A 129 -3.70 -23.88 -3.34
N LEU A 130 -3.36 -23.74 -4.62
CA LEU A 130 -2.02 -23.31 -5.05
C LEU A 130 -1.70 -21.89 -4.54
N GLY A 131 -2.66 -20.98 -4.60
CA GLY A 131 -2.52 -19.64 -4.05
C GLY A 131 -2.28 -19.65 -2.54
N LEU A 132 -3.03 -20.44 -1.80
CA LEU A 132 -2.86 -20.60 -0.36
C LEU A 132 -1.48 -21.18 -0.02
N LEU A 133 -1.05 -22.23 -0.72
CA LEU A 133 0.27 -22.85 -0.54
C LEU A 133 1.40 -21.86 -0.85
N ALA A 134 1.29 -21.10 -1.93
CA ALA A 134 2.27 -20.09 -2.29
C ALA A 134 2.35 -18.96 -1.23
N CYS A 135 1.21 -18.45 -0.76
CA CYS A 135 1.18 -17.47 0.31
C CYS A 135 1.77 -18.01 1.63
N THR A 136 1.44 -19.25 1.98
CA THR A 136 1.99 -19.90 3.18
C THR A 136 3.50 -20.08 3.05
N ALA A 137 3.98 -20.57 1.91
CA ALA A 137 5.41 -20.72 1.65
C ALA A 137 6.16 -19.38 1.73
N TYR A 138 5.57 -18.31 1.19
CA TYR A 138 6.15 -16.97 1.27
C TYR A 138 6.22 -16.46 2.70
N VAL A 139 5.18 -16.64 3.50
CA VAL A 139 5.15 -16.25 4.92
C VAL A 139 6.16 -17.05 5.75
N VAL A 140 6.27 -18.36 5.50
CA VAL A 140 7.22 -19.24 6.22
C VAL A 140 8.68 -18.96 5.80
N ALA A 141 8.94 -18.67 4.53
CA ALA A 141 10.27 -18.33 4.04
C ALA A 141 10.70 -16.90 4.46
N GLY A 142 9.74 -16.02 4.76
CA GLY A 142 10.01 -14.68 5.24
C GLY A 142 10.56 -14.71 6.67
N THR A 143 11.79 -14.23 6.86
CA THR A 143 12.37 -14.02 8.21
C THR A 143 11.76 -12.82 8.93
N TYR A 144 10.89 -12.08 8.25
CA TYR A 144 10.20 -10.91 8.79
C TYR A 144 8.95 -11.34 9.56
N ASN A 145 8.89 -10.97 10.84
CA ASN A 145 7.72 -11.24 11.66
C ASN A 145 6.52 -10.39 11.15
N PRO A 146 5.49 -10.98 10.55
CA PRO A 146 4.35 -10.24 10.04
C PRO A 146 3.46 -9.64 11.15
N PHE A 147 3.67 -10.04 12.41
CA PHE A 147 2.92 -9.52 13.54
C PHE A 147 3.58 -8.26 14.09
N LEU A 148 3.29 -7.13 13.45
CA LEU A 148 3.60 -5.79 13.95
C LEU A 148 2.96 -5.48 15.33
N TYR A 149 2.03 -6.31 15.76
CA TYR A 149 1.26 -6.12 16.98
C TYR A 149 2.00 -6.44 18.29
N PHE A 150 3.19 -7.01 18.23
CA PHE A 150 3.96 -7.44 19.41
C PHE A 150 5.29 -6.68 19.59
N ARG A 151 5.35 -5.42 19.22
CA ARG A 151 6.40 -4.51 19.68
C ARG A 151 5.87 -3.73 20.88
N PHE A 152 5.90 -4.38 22.03
CA PHE A 152 5.84 -3.72 23.33
C PHE A 152 7.25 -3.47 23.83
#